data_b3f83ee59e7d77890202626342a4fd59
#
_entry.id   b3f83ee59e7d77890202626342a4fd59
#
_cell.length_a   1.000
_cell.length_b   1.000
_cell.length_c   1.000
_cell.angle_alpha   90.00
_cell.angle_beta   90.00
_cell.angle_gamma   90.00
#
_symmetry.space_group_name_H-M   'P 1'
#
loop_
_entity.id
_entity.type
_entity.pdbx_description
1 polymer ?
#
loop_
_entity_poly.entity_id
_entity_poly.type
_entity_poly.pdbx_seq_one_letter_code
_entity_poly.pdbx_strand_id
1 'polypeptide(L)'
;MNTRRNTINLEVTLDTPIKSLNKAISDIQLMLLEHPDIDNEKMYIHFDDIKPNGYNLFICYFTKITTYSEFLQLKENINYKIVSILEKNKVKLAYNSQDIYIHPSPQS
;
A
#
# COMPACT_ATOMS: atom_id res chain seq x y z
N MET A 1 -23.94 -9.81 4.66
CA MET A 1 -22.93 -9.03 5.01
C MET A 1 -22.09 -8.63 3.92
N ASN A 2 -22.09 -7.43 3.62
CA ASN A 2 -21.48 -6.95 2.42
C ASN A 2 -20.28 -6.12 2.74
N THR A 3 -19.15 -6.80 2.86
CA THR A 3 -17.88 -6.11 2.97
C THR A 3 -17.05 -6.42 1.74
N ARG A 4 -16.27 -5.45 1.33
CA ARG A 4 -15.30 -5.63 0.25
C ARG A 4 -13.91 -5.65 0.85
N ARG A 5 -13.09 -6.53 0.32
CA ARG A 5 -11.69 -6.64 0.72
C ARG A 5 -10.82 -6.04 -0.35
N ASN A 6 -9.83 -5.28 0.04
CA ASN A 6 -8.80 -4.82 -0.87
C ASN A 6 -7.44 -5.24 -0.36
N THR A 7 -6.63 -5.79 -1.24
CA THR A 7 -5.29 -6.26 -0.91
C THR A 7 -4.29 -5.52 -1.78
N ILE A 8 -3.24 -5.03 -1.14
CA ILE A 8 -2.18 -4.29 -1.83
C ILE A 8 -0.86 -4.95 -1.47
N ASN A 9 -0.06 -5.23 -2.49
CA ASN A 9 1.30 -5.71 -2.30
C ASN A 9 2.25 -4.66 -2.85
N LEU A 10 3.12 -4.15 -1.99
CA LEU A 10 4.12 -3.16 -2.36
C LEU A 10 5.50 -3.75 -2.14
N GLU A 11 6.35 -3.57 -3.12
CA GLU A 11 7.74 -3.99 -2.97
C GLU A 11 8.57 -2.74 -2.78
N VAL A 12 9.29 -2.66 -1.65
CA VAL A 12 10.14 -1.52 -1.35
C VAL A 12 11.60 -1.93 -1.48
N THR A 13 12.47 -0.96 -1.72
CA THR A 13 13.87 -1.25 -2.01
C THR A 13 14.58 -1.91 -0.83
N LEU A 14 15.56 -2.76 -1.16
CA LEU A 14 16.33 -3.48 -0.15
C LEU A 14 17.20 -2.56 0.70
N ASP A 15 17.48 -1.36 0.21
CA ASP A 15 18.29 -0.41 0.99
C ASP A 15 17.44 0.43 1.95
N THR A 16 16.14 0.12 2.04
CA THR A 16 15.29 0.82 3.00
C THR A 16 15.71 0.48 4.42
N PRO A 17 16.03 1.48 5.25
CA PRO A 17 16.37 1.20 6.64
C PRO A 17 15.18 0.56 7.37
N ILE A 18 15.47 -0.37 8.24
CA ILE A 18 14.42 -1.08 8.96
C ILE A 18 13.57 -0.11 9.80
N LYS A 19 14.21 0.90 10.38
CA LYS A 19 13.46 1.88 11.17
C LYS A 19 12.44 2.63 10.29
N SER A 20 12.84 2.97 9.08
CA SER A 20 11.94 3.66 8.15
C SER A 20 10.79 2.76 7.76
N LEU A 21 11.08 1.49 7.49
CA LEU A 21 10.06 0.52 7.12
C LEU A 21 9.06 0.33 8.27
N ASN A 22 9.54 0.16 9.49
CA ASN A 22 8.68 0.01 10.65
C ASN A 22 7.80 1.23 10.86
N LYS A 23 8.38 2.42 10.71
CA LYS A 23 7.62 3.64 10.87
C LYS A 23 6.54 3.77 9.82
N ALA A 24 6.86 3.42 8.58
CA ALA A 24 5.89 3.47 7.50
C ALA A 24 4.74 2.51 7.76
N ILE A 25 5.05 1.30 8.22
CA ILE A 25 4.01 0.32 8.54
C ILE A 25 3.10 0.85 9.65
N SER A 26 3.69 1.42 10.70
CA SER A 26 2.91 1.98 11.80
C SER A 26 2.03 3.13 11.33
N ASP A 27 2.57 3.99 10.47
CA ASP A 27 1.81 5.12 9.97
C ASP A 27 0.65 4.67 9.09
N ILE A 28 0.87 3.64 8.27
CA ILE A 28 -0.20 3.09 7.44
C ILE A 28 -1.27 2.47 8.32
N GLN A 29 -0.85 1.72 9.33
CA GLN A 29 -1.81 1.10 10.24
C GLN A 29 -2.67 2.14 10.94
N LEU A 30 -2.05 3.21 11.42
CA LEU A 30 -2.78 4.28 12.08
C LEU A 30 -3.73 4.97 11.12
N MET A 31 -3.28 5.22 9.91
CA MET A 31 -4.11 5.86 8.90
C MET A 31 -5.36 5.04 8.59
N LEU A 32 -5.20 3.73 8.46
CA LEU A 32 -6.34 2.86 8.20
C LEU A 32 -7.25 2.76 9.42
N LEU A 33 -6.65 2.73 10.61
CA LEU A 33 -7.42 2.63 11.84
C LEU A 33 -8.33 3.84 12.03
N GLU A 34 -7.86 5.00 11.62
CA GLU A 34 -8.61 6.24 11.78
C GLU A 34 -9.52 6.56 10.61
N HIS A 35 -9.47 5.78 9.56
CA HIS A 35 -10.28 6.05 8.38
C HIS A 35 -11.72 5.62 8.63
N PRO A 36 -12.69 6.53 8.40
CA PRO A 36 -14.10 6.22 8.74
C PRO A 36 -14.72 5.12 7.88
N ASP A 37 -14.19 4.88 6.68
CA ASP A 37 -14.78 3.92 5.77
C ASP A 37 -14.11 2.55 5.82
N ILE A 38 -13.15 2.37 6.71
CA ILE A 38 -12.41 1.12 6.86
C ILE A 38 -12.86 0.42 8.13
N ASP A 39 -13.04 -0.90 8.03
CA ASP A 39 -13.37 -1.71 9.20
C ASP A 39 -12.11 -1.81 10.06
N ASN A 40 -12.11 -1.13 11.20
CA ASN A 40 -10.90 -1.04 12.01
C ASN A 40 -10.64 -2.30 12.83
N GLU A 41 -11.49 -3.31 12.71
CA GLU A 41 -11.24 -4.59 13.38
C GLU A 41 -10.63 -5.61 12.45
N LYS A 42 -10.59 -5.32 11.15
CA LYS A 42 -10.10 -6.28 10.16
C LYS A 42 -9.16 -5.58 9.21
N MET A 43 -7.92 -5.46 9.61
CA MET A 43 -6.92 -4.92 8.71
C MET A 43 -5.59 -5.56 9.05
N TYR A 44 -4.80 -5.78 8.01
CA TYR A 44 -3.53 -6.48 8.13
C TYR A 44 -2.48 -5.72 7.37
N ILE A 45 -1.44 -5.28 8.06
CA ILE A 45 -0.32 -4.57 7.44
C ILE A 45 0.94 -5.24 7.97
N HIS A 46 1.66 -5.91 7.07
CA HIS A 46 2.81 -6.71 7.47
C HIS A 46 3.92 -6.64 6.46
N PHE A 47 5.14 -6.69 6.94
CA PHE A 47 6.30 -6.99 6.14
C PHE A 47 6.34 -8.51 6.04
N ASP A 48 5.78 -9.06 4.96
CA ASP A 48 5.50 -10.48 4.94
C ASP A 48 6.48 -11.30 4.12
N ASP A 49 7.36 -10.67 3.36
CA ASP A 49 8.25 -11.44 2.51
C ASP A 49 9.49 -10.63 2.16
N ILE A 50 10.57 -11.33 1.91
CA ILE A 50 11.82 -10.76 1.44
C ILE A 50 12.05 -11.31 0.04
N LYS A 51 12.08 -10.43 -0.95
CA LYS A 51 12.22 -10.82 -2.35
C LYS A 51 13.58 -10.41 -2.88
N PRO A 52 14.00 -10.97 -4.02
CA PRO A 52 15.32 -10.64 -4.54
C PRO A 52 15.52 -9.15 -4.79
N ASN A 53 14.47 -8.44 -5.13
CA ASN A 53 14.58 -7.03 -5.46
C ASN A 53 14.03 -6.09 -4.40
N GLY A 54 13.49 -6.63 -3.32
CA GLY A 54 12.92 -5.74 -2.32
C GLY A 54 12.18 -6.49 -1.22
N TYR A 55 11.69 -5.71 -0.27
CA TYR A 55 10.86 -6.22 0.81
C TYR A 55 9.41 -6.04 0.42
N ASN A 56 8.61 -7.07 0.66
CA ASN A 56 7.19 -7.00 0.33
C ASN A 56 6.38 -6.53 1.52
N LEU A 57 5.57 -5.52 1.28
CA LEU A 57 4.64 -4.98 2.25
C LEU A 57 3.25 -5.44 1.87
N PHE A 58 2.62 -6.20 2.72
CA PHE A 58 1.27 -6.69 2.49
C PHE A 58 0.28 -5.83 3.26
N ILE A 59 -0.69 -5.28 2.57
CA ILE A 59 -1.71 -4.42 3.17
C ILE A 59 -3.06 -4.97 2.76
N CYS A 60 -3.90 -5.24 3.74
CA CYS A 60 -5.26 -5.74 3.49
C CYS A 60 -6.22 -4.99 4.38
N TYR A 61 -7.31 -4.51 3.80
CA TYR A 61 -8.34 -3.85 4.59
C TYR A 61 -9.71 -4.19 4.03
N PHE A 62 -10.71 -3.95 4.85
CA PHE A 62 -12.10 -4.22 4.50
C PHE A 62 -12.92 -2.96 4.65
N THR A 63 -13.95 -2.83 3.82
CA THR A 63 -14.85 -1.69 3.87
C THR A 63 -16.27 -2.17 3.64
N LYS A 64 -17.23 -1.44 4.20
CA LYS A 64 -18.64 -1.73 3.97
C LYS A 64 -19.21 -1.03 2.75
N ILE A 65 -18.39 -0.21 2.09
CA ILE A 65 -18.83 0.45 0.86
C ILE A 65 -19.03 -0.61 -0.22
N THR A 66 -20.23 -0.65 -0.80
CA THR A 66 -20.56 -1.65 -1.80
C THR A 66 -20.67 -1.09 -3.21
N THR A 67 -20.96 0.20 -3.34
CA THR A 67 -21.02 0.84 -4.65
C THR A 67 -19.64 0.87 -5.28
N TYR A 68 -19.54 0.37 -6.50
CA TYR A 68 -18.22 0.22 -7.13
C TYR A 68 -17.52 1.57 -7.29
N SER A 69 -18.27 2.60 -7.68
CA SER A 69 -17.69 3.93 -7.85
C SER A 69 -17.10 4.46 -6.55
N GLU A 70 -17.83 4.29 -5.45
CA GLU A 70 -17.34 4.75 -4.15
C GLU A 70 -16.17 3.91 -3.66
N PHE A 71 -16.19 2.62 -3.99
CA PHE A 71 -15.08 1.73 -3.64
C PHE A 71 -13.81 2.17 -4.36
N LEU A 72 -13.92 2.53 -5.63
CA LEU A 72 -12.75 3.02 -6.38
C LEU A 72 -12.23 4.34 -5.81
N GLN A 73 -13.14 5.23 -5.38
CA GLN A 73 -12.71 6.46 -4.75
C GLN A 73 -12.01 6.21 -3.42
N LEU A 74 -12.49 5.24 -2.67
CA LEU A 74 -11.83 4.85 -1.43
C LEU A 74 -10.43 4.32 -1.70
N LYS A 75 -10.29 3.45 -2.68
CA LYS A 75 -8.98 2.90 -3.04
C LYS A 75 -8.02 4.01 -3.44
N GLU A 76 -8.51 4.95 -4.23
CA GLU A 76 -7.68 6.09 -4.66
C GLU A 76 -7.23 6.90 -3.46
N ASN A 77 -8.13 7.19 -2.55
CA ASN A 77 -7.83 7.96 -1.35
C ASN A 77 -6.78 7.25 -0.50
N ILE A 78 -6.95 5.95 -0.29
CA ILE A 78 -6.01 5.16 0.49
C ILE A 78 -4.65 5.12 -0.21
N ASN A 79 -4.65 4.94 -1.52
CA ASN A 79 -3.39 4.90 -2.28
C ASN A 79 -2.61 6.20 -2.15
N TYR A 80 -3.28 7.35 -2.25
CA TYR A 80 -2.62 8.63 -2.06
C TYR A 80 -1.99 8.72 -0.67
N LYS A 81 -2.73 8.28 0.35
CA LYS A 81 -2.22 8.34 1.71
C LYS A 81 -1.02 7.41 1.90
N ILE A 82 -1.07 6.23 1.30
CA ILE A 82 0.05 5.29 1.39
C ILE A 82 1.29 5.89 0.75
N VAL A 83 1.15 6.42 -0.46
CA VAL A 83 2.29 7.03 -1.16
C VAL A 83 2.87 8.18 -0.33
N SER A 84 2.01 8.99 0.24
CA SER A 84 2.43 10.11 1.07
C SER A 84 3.22 9.62 2.29
N ILE A 85 2.75 8.55 2.93
CA ILE A 85 3.44 7.98 4.08
C ILE A 85 4.80 7.42 3.69
N LEU A 86 4.88 6.74 2.55
CA LEU A 86 6.15 6.21 2.07
C LEU A 86 7.14 7.34 1.81
N GLU A 87 6.69 8.41 1.17
CA GLU A 87 7.56 9.54 0.90
C GLU A 87 8.04 10.21 2.19
N LYS A 88 7.14 10.36 3.13
CA LYS A 88 7.47 10.99 4.40
C LYS A 88 8.55 10.21 5.15
N ASN A 89 8.52 8.90 5.06
CA ASN A 89 9.47 8.03 5.73
C ASN A 89 10.66 7.66 4.86
N LYS A 90 10.73 8.23 3.66
CA LYS A 90 11.83 8.00 2.72
C LYS A 90 11.95 6.54 2.32
N VAL A 91 10.81 5.90 2.17
CA VAL A 91 10.71 4.53 1.71
C VAL A 91 10.41 4.56 0.22
N LYS A 92 11.22 3.89 -0.58
CA LYS A 92 11.09 3.92 -2.03
C LYS A 92 10.57 2.59 -2.54
N LEU A 93 9.68 2.64 -3.51
CA LEU A 93 9.20 1.45 -4.17
C LEU A 93 10.30 0.89 -5.06
N ALA A 94 10.40 -0.44 -5.06
CA ALA A 94 11.37 -1.12 -5.92
C ALA A 94 10.81 -1.22 -7.32
N TYR A 95 11.70 -1.15 -8.31
CA TYR A 95 11.32 -1.28 -9.69
C TYR A 95 11.79 -2.61 -10.23
N ASN A 96 10.92 -3.23 -10.99
CA ASN A 96 11.28 -4.40 -11.76
C ASN A 96 11.95 -3.91 -13.04
N SER A 97 13.08 -4.51 -13.40
CA SER A 97 13.79 -4.07 -14.59
C SER A 97 12.95 -4.22 -15.86
N GLN A 98 12.04 -5.17 -15.86
CA GLN A 98 11.16 -5.35 -17.01
C GLN A 98 10.21 -4.19 -17.18
N ASP A 99 9.80 -3.58 -16.10
CA ASP A 99 8.91 -2.43 -16.18
C ASP A 99 9.56 -1.24 -16.84
N ILE A 100 10.86 -1.14 -16.69
CA ILE A 100 11.60 -0.04 -17.30
C ILE A 100 11.49 -0.09 -18.80
N TYR A 101 11.50 -1.29 -19.38
CA TYR A 101 11.41 -1.41 -20.83
C TYR A 101 10.02 -1.19 -21.36
N ILE A 102 9.04 -1.49 -20.57
CA ILE A 102 7.66 -1.41 -21.03
C ILE A 102 7.20 0.01 -21.13
N HIS A 103 7.81 0.87 -20.37
CA HIS A 103 7.27 2.18 -20.22
C HIS A 103 7.80 3.25 -21.10
N PRO A 104 8.56 3.01 -22.06
CA PRO A 104 8.82 4.13 -22.88
C PRO A 104 7.62 4.46 -23.60
N SER A 105 6.83 4.45 -23.67
CA SER A 105 5.93 4.86 -24.39
C SER A 105 4.80 5.37 -24.03
N PRO A 106 4.75 5.61 -23.96
CA PRO A 106 4.01 6.01 -23.70
C PRO A 106 3.32 6.53 -23.83
N GLN A 107 3.39 6.41 -23.62
CA GLN A 107 3.03 6.64 -23.47
C GLN A 107 2.81 7.04 -23.81
N SER A 108 3.18 6.98 -24.10
CA SER A 108 3.24 7.11 -24.17
C SER A 108 3.03 7.02 -24.27
#